data_a8c59211c69ab4afa5f52f10a74acc97
#
_entry.id   a8c59211c69ab4afa5f52f10a74acc97
#
_cell.length_a   1.000
_cell.length_b   1.000
_cell.length_c   1.000
_cell.angle_alpha   90.00
_cell.angle_beta   90.00
_cell.angle_gamma   90.00
#
_symmetry.space_group_name_H-M   'P 1'
#
loop_
_entity.id
_entity.type
_entity.pdbx_description
1 polymer ?
#
loop_
_entity_poly.entity_id
_entity_poly.type
_entity_poly.pdbx_seq_one_letter_code
_entity_poly.pdbx_strand_id
1 'polypeptide(L)'
;MPQSDGGYVSLGGGGGGGGAGGPNSIYNSTTEPQSGSKSVMETVKRVIGTAIGAQDRHVLLERGSAADGPQPYIVSARAMPVDPMDDIELRSVQLQYPNQRGSIVGSCDLRRVPTDKGDILVAVQGDTTKPAIVTYHDLGLNYASSFAGFFNFPTMRSLLDNFCVYHVNAPGQEEGAPTFPEDYVYPTFDELGSQLLFVMTHFNLKSIIGFGVGAGANILARFAFVNPDKVGALCLINCSSTAAGWIEWGYQLLNTRNLRTKGMTQGVLDYLMWHHFGRNPEERNLDLVQLYKSNFERSINPVNLAMLIDAYIKRTDLNIARIPAGSPQTATPSLKMPVLNITGALSPHIDDTVTFNGRLTPEKTNWMKISDCGLVLEEQPGKLAEAFRLFLQGEGYAVGALQKIGKLSRAGTVESLSP
;
A
#
# COMPACT_ATOMS: atom_id res chain seq x y z
N MET A 1 24.50 -58.80 17.54
CA MET A 1 24.02 -60.09 18.10
C MET A 1 24.08 -60.00 19.60
N PRO A 2 23.09 -60.55 20.38
CA PRO A 2 21.80 -61.17 20.01
C PRO A 2 20.61 -60.34 20.49
N GLN A 3 19.44 -60.35 19.91
CA GLN A 3 18.24 -61.23 19.99
C GLN A 3 17.72 -61.43 21.42
N SER A 4 16.44 -61.16 21.65
CA SER A 4 15.24 -62.00 21.54
C SER A 4 14.02 -61.22 22.11
N ASP A 5 12.92 -61.17 21.40
CA ASP A 5 11.74 -62.04 21.46
C ASP A 5 10.74 -61.84 22.61
N GLY A 6 9.51 -61.69 22.19
CA GLY A 6 8.31 -62.36 22.61
C GLY A 6 7.35 -61.46 23.41
N GLY A 7 6.09 -61.43 23.20
CA GLY A 7 5.11 -62.35 22.72
C GLY A 7 3.69 -61.82 22.92
N TYR A 8 2.83 -62.30 22.15
CA TYR A 8 1.37 -62.27 22.15
C TYR A 8 0.66 -62.42 23.49
N VAL A 9 -0.58 -61.88 23.60
CA VAL A 9 -1.80 -62.65 23.91
C VAL A 9 -3.08 -61.86 23.54
N SER A 10 -3.94 -62.54 22.79
CA SER A 10 -5.34 -62.32 22.45
C SER A 10 -6.28 -62.89 23.50
N LEU A 11 -7.53 -62.43 23.53
CA LEU A 11 -8.80 -63.10 23.88
C LEU A 11 -9.84 -61.99 24.12
N GLY A 12 -11.03 -61.91 23.59
CA GLY A 12 -11.89 -62.86 22.99
C GLY A 12 -13.30 -62.74 23.57
N GLY A 13 -14.31 -62.71 22.71
CA GLY A 13 -15.66 -63.19 22.95
C GLY A 13 -16.66 -62.12 23.48
N GLY A 14 -17.83 -61.96 22.99
CA GLY A 14 -18.78 -62.67 22.19
C GLY A 14 -20.16 -62.14 22.49
N GLY A 15 -21.05 -62.06 21.63
CA GLY A 15 -22.26 -62.69 21.19
C GLY A 15 -23.46 -61.81 21.51
N GLY A 16 -24.54 -61.69 20.80
CA GLY A 16 -25.17 -62.42 19.76
C GLY A 16 -26.63 -61.96 19.63
N GLY A 17 -27.23 -62.22 18.46
CA GLY A 17 -28.66 -62.35 18.20
C GLY A 17 -29.35 -61.08 17.66
N GLY A 18 -29.96 -61.01 16.54
CA GLY A 18 -30.69 -61.90 15.70
C GLY A 18 -31.98 -61.21 15.27
N GLY A 19 -32.36 -61.25 13.95
CA GLY A 19 -33.71 -60.92 13.54
C GLY A 19 -33.89 -60.27 12.16
N ALA A 20 -34.40 -61.05 11.27
CA ALA A 20 -34.61 -60.92 9.84
C ALA A 20 -35.64 -59.87 9.37
N GLY A 21 -35.55 -59.52 8.09
CA GLY A 21 -36.63 -58.98 7.27
C GLY A 21 -36.24 -57.96 6.19
N GLY A 22 -36.00 -58.40 4.96
CA GLY A 22 -35.97 -57.54 3.76
C GLY A 22 -37.36 -57.40 3.13
N PRO A 23 -37.58 -56.90 1.92
CA PRO A 23 -36.69 -56.17 0.99
C PRO A 23 -37.30 -54.89 0.32
N ASN A 24 -36.51 -54.24 -0.54
CA ASN A 24 -36.87 -53.33 -1.66
C ASN A 24 -37.27 -51.89 -1.38
N SER A 25 -36.43 -50.94 -1.73
CA SER A 25 -36.69 -50.14 -2.97
C SER A 25 -35.54 -49.19 -3.24
N ILE A 26 -35.15 -49.15 -4.49
CA ILE A 26 -34.17 -48.30 -5.18
C ILE A 26 -34.74 -46.87 -5.22
N TYR A 27 -34.03 -45.87 -4.71
CA TYR A 27 -34.11 -44.49 -5.20
C TYR A 27 -32.72 -43.84 -5.15
N ASN A 28 -32.18 -43.60 -6.36
CA ASN A 28 -31.11 -42.64 -6.60
C ASN A 28 -31.56 -41.25 -6.16
N SER A 29 -30.76 -40.60 -5.32
CA SER A 29 -30.77 -39.15 -5.21
C SER A 29 -29.31 -38.67 -5.07
N THR A 30 -28.75 -38.29 -6.18
CA THR A 30 -27.62 -37.35 -6.28
C THR A 30 -27.98 -36.05 -5.62
N THR A 31 -27.49 -35.79 -4.42
CA THR A 31 -27.56 -34.48 -3.78
C THR A 31 -26.24 -33.74 -4.06
N GLU A 32 -26.33 -32.77 -4.98
CA GLU A 32 -25.31 -31.76 -5.19
C GLU A 32 -25.11 -30.93 -3.91
N PRO A 33 -23.86 -30.51 -3.57
CA PRO A 33 -23.61 -29.57 -2.49
C PRO A 33 -23.75 -28.14 -3.03
N GLN A 34 -24.97 -27.62 -3.14
CA GLN A 34 -25.27 -26.26 -3.54
C GLN A 34 -26.14 -25.52 -2.53
N SER A 35 -25.66 -25.17 -1.36
CA SER A 35 -26.41 -24.22 -0.52
C SER A 35 -25.54 -23.29 0.35
N GLY A 36 -24.28 -23.63 0.62
CA GLY A 36 -23.42 -22.81 1.50
C GLY A 36 -22.92 -21.50 0.86
N SER A 37 -22.57 -21.53 -0.41
CA SER A 37 -21.97 -20.40 -1.12
C SER A 37 -22.95 -19.27 -1.44
N LYS A 38 -24.20 -19.59 -1.77
CA LYS A 38 -25.24 -18.57 -2.06
C LYS A 38 -25.69 -17.83 -0.78
N SER A 39 -25.80 -18.52 0.33
CA SER A 39 -26.18 -17.94 1.63
C SER A 39 -25.17 -16.94 2.16
N VAL A 40 -23.86 -17.26 2.04
CA VAL A 40 -22.78 -16.34 2.46
C VAL A 40 -22.76 -15.09 1.59
N MET A 41 -22.95 -15.24 0.27
CA MET A 41 -22.94 -14.12 -0.67
C MET A 41 -24.18 -13.21 -0.49
N GLU A 42 -25.34 -13.77 -0.17
CA GLU A 42 -26.53 -12.98 0.16
C GLU A 42 -26.40 -12.28 1.52
N THR A 43 -25.78 -12.92 2.51
CA THR A 43 -25.50 -12.32 3.81
C THR A 43 -24.50 -11.17 3.68
N VAL A 44 -23.44 -11.35 2.89
CA VAL A 44 -22.46 -10.30 2.58
C VAL A 44 -23.13 -9.13 1.83
N LYS A 45 -23.93 -9.40 0.81
CA LYS A 45 -24.69 -8.35 0.09
C LYS A 45 -25.67 -7.61 1.01
N ARG A 46 -26.31 -8.31 1.94
CA ARG A 46 -27.28 -7.72 2.87
C ARG A 46 -26.59 -6.85 3.93
N VAL A 47 -25.47 -7.27 4.47
CA VAL A 47 -24.67 -6.47 5.43
C VAL A 47 -24.10 -5.23 4.76
N ILE A 48 -23.64 -5.35 3.51
CA ILE A 48 -23.10 -4.24 2.73
C ILE A 48 -24.21 -3.30 2.28
N GLY A 49 -25.34 -3.83 1.80
CA GLY A 49 -26.52 -3.04 1.45
C GLY A 49 -27.10 -2.27 2.64
N THR A 50 -26.99 -2.83 3.85
CA THR A 50 -27.43 -2.16 5.09
C THR A 50 -26.43 -1.08 5.52
N ALA A 51 -25.13 -1.31 5.31
CA ALA A 51 -24.09 -0.31 5.63
C ALA A 51 -24.12 0.89 4.66
N ILE A 52 -24.46 0.66 3.40
CA ILE A 52 -24.59 1.72 2.38
C ILE A 52 -25.97 2.42 2.50
N GLY A 53 -27.04 1.68 2.81
CA GLY A 53 -28.40 2.23 2.93
C GLY A 53 -28.74 2.89 4.27
N ALA A 54 -27.91 2.75 5.29
CA ALA A 54 -28.13 3.41 6.58
C ALA A 54 -27.73 4.89 6.57
N GLN A 55 -26.91 5.32 5.63
CA GLN A 55 -26.52 6.73 5.48
C GLN A 55 -27.54 7.55 4.68
N ASP A 56 -28.29 6.93 3.76
CA ASP A 56 -29.28 7.65 2.95
C ASP A 56 -30.63 7.89 3.64
N ARG A 57 -30.88 7.31 4.82
CA ARG A 57 -32.16 7.48 5.53
C ARG A 57 -32.22 8.67 6.48
N HIS A 58 -31.11 9.34 6.78
CA HIS A 58 -31.11 10.52 7.65
C HIS A 58 -31.37 11.84 6.93
N VAL A 59 -31.37 11.87 5.60
CA VAL A 59 -31.55 13.12 4.81
C VAL A 59 -33.00 13.32 4.34
N LEU A 60 -33.91 12.35 4.53
CA LEU A 60 -35.28 12.40 3.98
C LEU A 60 -36.42 12.73 4.99
N LEU A 61 -36.09 13.14 6.23
CA LEU A 61 -37.10 13.45 7.25
C LEU A 61 -37.22 14.92 7.65
N GLU A 62 -36.59 15.86 6.94
CA GLU A 62 -36.87 17.30 7.13
C GLU A 62 -37.27 17.99 5.82
N ARG A 63 -38.45 17.60 5.27
CA ARG A 63 -39.18 18.43 4.32
C ARG A 63 -40.69 18.33 4.62
N GLY A 64 -41.13 19.28 5.41
CA GLY A 64 -42.54 19.48 5.63
C GLY A 64 -42.81 20.71 6.47
N SER A 65 -43.02 21.80 5.84
CA SER A 65 -44.03 22.83 6.12
C SER A 65 -43.53 24.21 5.71
N ALA A 66 -44.17 24.72 4.67
CA ALA A 66 -44.02 26.08 4.20
C ALA A 66 -44.88 27.01 5.06
N ALA A 67 -44.41 28.23 5.35
CA ALA A 67 -45.15 29.47 5.20
C ALA A 67 -44.35 30.66 5.72
N ASP A 68 -44.36 31.72 4.95
CA ASP A 68 -44.05 33.12 5.23
C ASP A 68 -42.58 33.53 5.40
N GLY A 69 -42.12 34.25 4.36
CA GLY A 69 -40.83 34.91 4.32
C GLY A 69 -40.76 36.20 5.14
N PRO A 70 -39.58 36.67 5.37
CA PRO A 70 -39.17 37.95 4.79
C PRO A 70 -37.76 37.91 4.11
N GLN A 71 -37.60 38.88 3.25
CA GLN A 71 -36.53 39.25 2.34
C GLN A 71 -35.07 38.93 2.76
N PRO A 72 -34.19 38.60 1.83
CA PRO A 72 -32.80 38.28 2.16
C PRO A 72 -32.00 39.56 2.47
N TYR A 73 -31.47 39.62 3.67
CA TYR A 73 -30.40 40.56 4.00
C TYR A 73 -29.12 40.09 3.29
N ILE A 74 -28.67 40.89 2.34
CA ILE A 74 -27.32 40.77 1.78
C ILE A 74 -26.34 41.17 2.89
N VAL A 75 -25.85 40.16 3.61
CA VAL A 75 -24.66 40.33 4.46
C VAL A 75 -23.48 40.37 3.49
N SER A 76 -22.99 41.59 3.27
CA SER A 76 -21.70 41.80 2.63
C SER A 76 -20.64 41.03 3.45
N ALA A 77 -20.24 39.87 2.97
CA ALA A 77 -19.12 39.15 3.51
C ALA A 77 -17.88 40.01 3.30
N ARG A 78 -17.42 40.65 4.36
CA ARG A 78 -16.12 41.29 4.40
C ARG A 78 -15.10 40.21 4.13
N ALA A 79 -14.48 40.22 2.95
CA ALA A 79 -13.39 39.32 2.60
C ALA A 79 -12.34 39.45 3.72
N MET A 80 -12.09 38.35 4.41
CA MET A 80 -10.91 38.24 5.26
C MET A 80 -9.66 38.39 4.38
N PRO A 81 -8.60 39.03 4.86
CA PRO A 81 -7.34 39.07 4.12
C PRO A 81 -6.88 37.66 3.85
N VAL A 82 -6.82 37.28 2.59
CA VAL A 82 -6.21 36.03 2.14
C VAL A 82 -4.73 36.12 2.49
N ASP A 83 -4.21 35.15 3.23
CA ASP A 83 -2.80 35.06 3.57
C ASP A 83 -2.02 34.92 2.26
N PRO A 84 -1.02 35.79 1.97
CA PRO A 84 -0.22 35.69 0.74
C PRO A 84 0.51 34.35 0.55
N MET A 85 0.65 33.58 1.63
CA MET A 85 1.24 32.21 1.60
C MET A 85 0.30 31.18 0.99
N ASP A 86 -1.03 31.28 1.21
CA ASP A 86 -2.02 30.37 0.64
C ASP A 86 -2.09 30.51 -0.90
N ASP A 87 -1.94 31.71 -1.44
CA ASP A 87 -1.93 31.97 -2.89
C ASP A 87 -0.68 31.41 -3.58
N ILE A 88 0.45 31.30 -2.88
CA ILE A 88 1.69 30.72 -3.41
C ILE A 88 1.60 29.19 -3.48
N GLU A 89 0.98 28.55 -2.49
CA GLU A 89 0.75 27.10 -2.51
C GLU A 89 -0.22 26.68 -3.61
N LEU A 90 -1.32 27.40 -3.79
CA LEU A 90 -2.30 27.13 -4.85
C LEU A 90 -1.75 27.37 -6.28
N ARG A 91 -0.83 28.32 -6.47
CA ARG A 91 -0.17 28.55 -7.77
C ARG A 91 0.92 27.53 -8.10
N SER A 92 1.49 26.87 -7.11
CA SER A 92 2.51 25.85 -7.31
C SER A 92 1.92 24.46 -7.58
N VAL A 93 0.66 24.21 -7.26
CA VAL A 93 -0.08 22.99 -7.61
C VAL A 93 -0.63 23.13 -9.05
N GLN A 94 0.23 23.26 -10.02
CA GLN A 94 -0.15 22.90 -11.38
C GLN A 94 -0.35 21.38 -11.39
N LEU A 95 -1.63 20.98 -11.44
CA LEU A 95 -2.02 19.61 -11.75
C LEU A 95 -1.26 19.18 -13.01
N GLN A 96 -0.26 18.32 -12.83
CA GLN A 96 0.48 17.79 -13.96
C GLN A 96 -0.43 16.82 -14.70
N TYR A 97 -1.05 17.30 -15.78
CA TYR A 97 -1.90 16.49 -16.64
C TYR A 97 -1.18 15.22 -17.14
N PRO A 98 -1.91 14.14 -17.44
CA PRO A 98 -1.35 12.86 -17.88
C PRO A 98 -0.34 12.95 -19.01
N ASN A 99 -0.53 13.91 -19.92
CA ASN A 99 0.37 14.14 -21.06
C ASN A 99 1.76 14.66 -20.65
N GLN A 100 1.89 15.26 -19.46
CA GLN A 100 3.19 15.66 -18.89
C GLN A 100 3.85 14.52 -18.12
N ARG A 101 3.08 13.57 -17.59
CA ARG A 101 3.63 12.35 -16.94
C ARG A 101 4.40 11.49 -17.93
N GLY A 102 3.95 11.39 -19.19
CA GLY A 102 4.66 10.66 -20.25
C GLY A 102 6.05 11.24 -20.57
N SER A 103 6.23 12.56 -20.51
CA SER A 103 7.55 13.18 -20.72
C SER A 103 8.51 13.03 -19.54
N ILE A 104 7.96 12.76 -18.34
CA ILE A 104 8.70 12.59 -17.10
C ILE A 104 9.16 11.13 -16.93
N VAL A 105 8.33 10.18 -17.36
CA VAL A 105 8.66 8.74 -17.43
C VAL A 105 9.83 8.49 -18.40
N GLY A 106 10.00 9.32 -19.44
CA GLY A 106 11.13 9.24 -20.38
C GLY A 106 12.51 9.55 -19.78
N SER A 107 12.60 10.00 -18.53
CA SER A 107 13.87 10.24 -17.84
C SER A 107 14.38 9.04 -17.02
N CYS A 108 13.59 7.98 -16.90
CA CYS A 108 13.97 6.77 -16.17
C CYS A 108 14.61 5.74 -17.11
N ASP A 109 15.68 5.09 -16.64
CA ASP A 109 16.26 3.92 -17.32
C ASP A 109 15.49 2.67 -16.88
N LEU A 110 14.82 2.01 -17.83
CA LEU A 110 14.00 0.82 -17.56
C LEU A 110 14.85 -0.44 -17.64
N ARG A 111 14.89 -1.21 -16.56
CA ARG A 111 15.67 -2.46 -16.48
C ARG A 111 14.76 -3.62 -16.06
N ARG A 112 14.89 -4.74 -16.76
CA ARG A 112 14.30 -6.00 -16.31
C ARG A 112 15.29 -6.73 -15.43
N VAL A 113 14.85 -7.06 -14.23
CA VAL A 113 15.65 -7.78 -13.24
C VAL A 113 15.13 -9.20 -13.16
N PRO A 114 15.95 -10.20 -13.49
CA PRO A 114 15.55 -11.61 -13.37
C PRO A 114 15.41 -11.99 -11.89
N THR A 115 14.30 -12.69 -11.58
CA THR A 115 14.03 -13.26 -10.27
C THR A 115 13.66 -14.72 -10.39
N ASP A 116 13.52 -15.41 -9.28
CA ASP A 116 13.07 -16.80 -9.21
C ASP A 116 11.63 -17.04 -9.70
N LYS A 117 10.84 -15.95 -9.82
CA LYS A 117 9.43 -15.99 -10.27
C LYS A 117 9.22 -15.23 -11.60
N GLY A 118 10.27 -15.02 -12.36
CA GLY A 118 10.25 -14.26 -13.61
C GLY A 118 10.83 -12.85 -13.46
N ASP A 119 10.89 -12.14 -14.58
CA ASP A 119 11.49 -10.81 -14.62
C ASP A 119 10.54 -9.75 -14.03
N ILE A 120 11.11 -8.84 -13.25
CA ILE A 120 10.40 -7.65 -12.77
C ILE A 120 10.98 -6.40 -13.41
N LEU A 121 10.12 -5.41 -13.68
CA LEU A 121 10.54 -4.12 -14.23
C LEU A 121 10.94 -3.17 -13.11
N VAL A 122 12.15 -2.62 -13.21
CA VAL A 122 12.66 -1.58 -12.32
C VAL A 122 12.99 -0.34 -13.14
N ALA A 123 12.40 0.80 -12.79
CA ALA A 123 12.73 2.08 -13.40
C ALA A 123 13.74 2.82 -12.51
N VAL A 124 14.89 3.18 -13.08
CA VAL A 124 16.01 3.82 -12.37
C VAL A 124 16.03 5.30 -12.70
N GLN A 125 15.98 6.15 -11.67
CA GLN A 125 15.99 7.60 -11.79
C GLN A 125 17.14 8.20 -10.97
N GLY A 126 18.04 8.93 -11.61
CA GLY A 126 19.16 9.61 -10.96
C GLY A 126 20.51 8.92 -11.16
N ASP A 127 21.49 9.32 -10.36
CA ASP A 127 22.88 8.85 -10.44
C ASP A 127 23.08 7.61 -9.57
N THR A 128 23.42 6.48 -10.20
CA THR A 128 23.60 5.17 -9.54
C THR A 128 24.74 5.12 -8.54
N THR A 129 25.60 6.14 -8.48
CA THR A 129 26.68 6.25 -7.48
C THR A 129 26.18 6.79 -6.12
N LYS A 130 24.94 7.30 -6.07
CA LYS A 130 24.32 7.88 -4.89
C LYS A 130 23.61 6.83 -4.03
N PRO A 131 23.31 7.14 -2.76
CA PRO A 131 22.50 6.27 -1.92
C PRO A 131 21.17 5.91 -2.58
N ALA A 132 20.74 4.65 -2.43
CA ALA A 132 19.58 4.11 -3.12
C ALA A 132 18.29 4.32 -2.31
N ILE A 133 17.28 4.90 -2.96
CA ILE A 133 15.89 4.84 -2.52
C ILE A 133 15.19 3.77 -3.37
N VAL A 134 14.59 2.76 -2.74
CA VAL A 134 13.80 1.74 -3.42
C VAL A 134 12.32 1.99 -3.13
N THR A 135 11.54 2.20 -4.18
CA THR A 135 10.09 2.43 -4.05
C THR A 135 9.29 1.19 -4.41
N TYR A 136 8.12 1.03 -3.77
CA TYR A 136 7.18 -0.02 -4.11
C TYR A 136 5.74 0.53 -4.07
N HIS A 137 4.99 0.33 -5.17
CA HIS A 137 3.67 0.90 -5.41
C HIS A 137 2.53 0.14 -4.72
N ASP A 138 1.34 0.74 -4.71
CA ASP A 138 0.11 0.15 -4.19
C ASP A 138 -0.68 -0.61 -5.28
N LEU A 139 -1.80 -1.22 -4.89
CA LEU A 139 -2.69 -2.01 -5.74
C LEU A 139 -3.22 -1.20 -6.94
N GLY A 140 -3.24 -1.81 -8.11
CA GLY A 140 -3.75 -1.17 -9.33
C GLY A 140 -2.91 -0.01 -9.85
N LEU A 141 -1.72 0.21 -9.31
CA LEU A 141 -0.78 1.22 -9.75
C LEU A 141 0.53 0.57 -10.21
N ASN A 142 1.41 1.39 -10.75
CA ASN A 142 2.78 1.05 -11.10
C ASN A 142 3.72 2.21 -10.72
N TYR A 143 5.01 2.10 -11.05
CA TYR A 143 5.98 3.13 -10.71
C TYR A 143 5.61 4.52 -11.26
N ALA A 144 5.07 4.59 -12.47
CA ALA A 144 4.74 5.84 -13.11
C ALA A 144 3.49 6.49 -12.47
N SER A 145 2.42 5.72 -12.31
CA SER A 145 1.17 6.22 -11.74
C SER A 145 1.25 6.51 -10.23
N SER A 146 2.12 5.78 -9.48
CA SER A 146 2.32 6.04 -8.05
C SER A 146 3.29 7.17 -7.76
N PHE A 147 4.42 7.22 -8.49
CA PHE A 147 5.57 7.97 -8.01
C PHE A 147 6.03 9.09 -8.93
N ALA A 148 5.69 9.07 -10.23
CA ALA A 148 6.21 10.07 -11.17
C ALA A 148 5.81 11.50 -10.78
N GLY A 149 4.59 11.73 -10.33
CA GLY A 149 4.13 13.04 -9.85
C GLY A 149 4.95 13.53 -8.67
N PHE A 150 5.07 12.70 -7.65
CA PHE A 150 5.77 13.04 -6.40
C PHE A 150 7.28 13.24 -6.58
N PHE A 151 7.99 12.30 -7.21
CA PHE A 151 9.45 12.42 -7.39
C PHE A 151 9.86 13.51 -8.38
N ASN A 152 8.91 14.03 -9.17
CA ASN A 152 9.13 15.20 -10.02
C ASN A 152 8.64 16.52 -9.41
N PHE A 153 8.06 16.47 -8.23
CA PHE A 153 7.73 17.68 -7.47
C PHE A 153 9.00 18.49 -7.16
N PRO A 154 9.00 19.82 -7.23
CA PRO A 154 10.21 20.65 -7.15
C PRO A 154 11.11 20.34 -5.96
N THR A 155 10.55 20.20 -4.76
CA THR A 155 11.31 19.85 -3.55
C THR A 155 11.96 18.47 -3.63
N MET A 156 11.26 17.49 -4.23
CA MET A 156 11.80 16.14 -4.41
C MET A 156 12.89 16.08 -5.47
N ARG A 157 12.82 16.89 -6.54
CA ARG A 157 13.89 16.98 -7.55
C ARG A 157 15.22 17.38 -6.94
N SER A 158 15.22 18.38 -6.05
CA SER A 158 16.45 18.79 -5.37
C SER A 158 16.96 17.74 -4.39
N LEU A 159 16.09 16.90 -3.84
CA LEU A 159 16.48 15.74 -3.05
C LEU A 159 17.18 14.68 -3.92
N LEU A 160 16.70 14.46 -5.14
CA LEU A 160 17.26 13.49 -6.09
C LEU A 160 18.69 13.82 -6.53
N ASP A 161 19.16 15.06 -6.37
CA ASP A 161 20.58 15.39 -6.56
C ASP A 161 21.50 14.58 -5.62
N ASN A 162 20.97 14.01 -4.54
CA ASN A 162 21.73 13.27 -3.53
C ASN A 162 21.39 11.77 -3.46
N PHE A 163 20.41 11.29 -4.25
CA PHE A 163 19.95 9.91 -4.23
C PHE A 163 19.73 9.36 -5.64
N CYS A 164 19.74 8.04 -5.76
CA CYS A 164 19.24 7.33 -6.93
C CYS A 164 17.98 6.56 -6.54
N VAL A 165 16.90 6.68 -7.31
CA VAL A 165 15.64 6.01 -7.03
C VAL A 165 15.47 4.81 -7.95
N TYR A 166 15.15 3.67 -7.35
CA TYR A 166 14.86 2.41 -8.00
C TYR A 166 13.38 2.10 -7.77
N HIS A 167 12.56 2.39 -8.77
CA HIS A 167 11.12 2.15 -8.72
C HIS A 167 10.82 0.71 -9.12
N VAL A 168 10.45 -0.12 -8.17
CA VAL A 168 10.11 -1.53 -8.41
C VAL A 168 8.64 -1.67 -8.74
N ASN A 169 8.34 -2.38 -9.84
CA ASN A 169 6.98 -2.81 -10.14
C ASN A 169 6.75 -4.22 -9.62
N ALA A 170 5.58 -4.44 -9.04
CA ALA A 170 5.11 -5.80 -8.79
C ALA A 170 4.96 -6.55 -10.13
N PRO A 171 5.18 -7.87 -10.16
CA PRO A 171 5.13 -8.64 -11.40
C PRO A 171 3.85 -8.38 -12.20
N GLY A 172 4.01 -7.99 -13.47
CA GLY A 172 2.91 -7.77 -14.41
C GLY A 172 2.02 -6.56 -14.13
N GLN A 173 2.47 -5.59 -13.31
CA GLN A 173 1.73 -4.35 -13.02
C GLN A 173 2.25 -3.16 -13.83
N GLU A 174 3.33 -3.29 -14.57
CA GLU A 174 3.81 -2.26 -15.49
C GLU A 174 2.82 -2.01 -16.63
N GLU A 175 2.82 -0.81 -17.17
CA GLU A 175 1.97 -0.44 -18.31
C GLU A 175 2.25 -1.35 -19.52
N GLY A 176 1.18 -1.86 -20.15
CA GLY A 176 1.30 -2.77 -21.29
C GLY A 176 1.81 -4.16 -20.96
N ALA A 177 1.85 -4.57 -19.69
CA ALA A 177 2.24 -5.91 -19.29
C ALA A 177 1.37 -6.97 -19.97
N PRO A 178 1.97 -8.03 -20.56
CA PRO A 178 1.20 -9.16 -21.08
C PRO A 178 0.51 -9.89 -19.94
N THR A 179 -0.64 -10.50 -20.24
CA THR A 179 -1.34 -11.37 -19.29
C THR A 179 -0.46 -12.59 -18.98
N PHE A 180 -0.28 -12.87 -17.70
CA PHE A 180 0.42 -14.08 -17.27
C PHE A 180 -0.32 -15.34 -17.70
N PRO A 181 0.40 -16.45 -17.99
CA PRO A 181 -0.20 -17.75 -18.24
C PRO A 181 -1.06 -18.23 -17.06
N GLU A 182 -2.04 -19.10 -17.36
CA GLU A 182 -2.96 -19.63 -16.33
C GLU A 182 -2.25 -20.44 -15.24
N ASP A 183 -1.14 -21.09 -15.57
CA ASP A 183 -0.30 -21.87 -14.66
C ASP A 183 0.73 -21.03 -13.88
N TYR A 184 0.79 -19.72 -14.14
CA TYR A 184 1.70 -18.85 -13.41
C TYR A 184 1.31 -18.70 -11.93
N VAL A 185 2.22 -19.09 -11.05
CA VAL A 185 2.05 -18.95 -9.60
C VAL A 185 2.57 -17.59 -9.17
N TYR A 186 1.62 -16.69 -8.88
CA TYR A 186 1.96 -15.34 -8.44
C TYR A 186 2.64 -15.37 -7.06
N PRO A 187 3.71 -14.58 -6.85
CA PRO A 187 4.42 -14.53 -5.58
C PRO A 187 3.52 -14.10 -4.41
N THR A 188 3.72 -14.70 -3.25
CA THR A 188 3.18 -14.22 -1.98
C THR A 188 3.82 -12.89 -1.58
N PHE A 189 3.24 -12.18 -0.61
CA PHE A 189 3.81 -10.91 -0.12
C PHE A 189 5.21 -11.08 0.50
N ASP A 190 5.49 -12.23 1.10
CA ASP A 190 6.83 -12.55 1.61
C ASP A 190 7.81 -12.80 0.47
N GLU A 191 7.39 -13.50 -0.59
CA GLU A 191 8.20 -13.72 -1.79
C GLU A 191 8.41 -12.39 -2.56
N LEU A 192 7.39 -11.52 -2.69
CA LEU A 192 7.55 -10.18 -3.27
C LEU A 192 8.59 -9.35 -2.49
N GLY A 193 8.59 -9.43 -1.16
CA GLY A 193 9.64 -8.87 -0.33
C GLY A 193 11.01 -9.46 -0.65
N SER A 194 11.10 -10.78 -0.75
CA SER A 194 12.35 -11.48 -1.04
C SER A 194 12.92 -11.15 -2.43
N GLN A 195 12.07 -10.82 -3.42
CA GLN A 195 12.50 -10.38 -4.75
C GLN A 195 13.37 -9.11 -4.71
N LEU A 196 13.26 -8.29 -3.68
CA LEU A 196 14.13 -7.12 -3.52
C LEU A 196 15.60 -7.48 -3.35
N LEU A 197 15.94 -8.70 -2.91
CA LEU A 197 17.33 -9.17 -2.89
C LEU A 197 17.91 -9.30 -4.31
N PHE A 198 17.08 -9.76 -5.28
CA PHE A 198 17.50 -9.82 -6.68
C PHE A 198 17.73 -8.42 -7.24
N VAL A 199 16.84 -7.46 -6.92
CA VAL A 199 17.03 -6.04 -7.29
C VAL A 199 18.32 -5.49 -6.69
N MET A 200 18.57 -5.69 -5.39
CA MET A 200 19.77 -5.22 -4.73
C MET A 200 21.03 -5.85 -5.34
N THR A 201 20.99 -7.14 -5.65
CA THR A 201 22.12 -7.85 -6.27
C THR A 201 22.36 -7.34 -7.69
N HIS A 202 21.32 -7.19 -8.50
CA HIS A 202 21.42 -6.72 -9.89
C HIS A 202 22.08 -5.34 -10.00
N PHE A 203 21.70 -4.42 -9.09
CA PHE A 203 22.21 -3.05 -9.07
C PHE A 203 23.39 -2.85 -8.11
N ASN A 204 23.91 -3.93 -7.49
CA ASN A 204 24.99 -3.89 -6.51
C ASN A 204 24.74 -2.94 -5.33
N LEU A 205 23.50 -2.94 -4.80
CA LEU A 205 23.09 -2.11 -3.68
C LEU A 205 23.45 -2.78 -2.37
N LYS A 206 24.22 -2.09 -1.51
CA LYS A 206 24.59 -2.60 -0.17
C LYS A 206 23.51 -2.38 0.85
N SER A 207 22.87 -1.22 0.80
CA SER A 207 21.77 -0.83 1.68
C SER A 207 20.79 0.06 0.91
N ILE A 208 19.52 0.08 1.31
CA ILE A 208 18.47 0.86 0.69
C ILE A 208 17.71 1.71 1.71
N ILE A 209 17.10 2.77 1.23
CA ILE A 209 16.02 3.47 1.91
C ILE A 209 14.72 3.02 1.23
N GLY A 210 13.83 2.37 1.97
CA GLY A 210 12.55 1.94 1.42
C GLY A 210 11.53 3.08 1.44
N PHE A 211 10.80 3.25 0.33
CA PHE A 211 9.68 4.20 0.21
C PHE A 211 8.48 3.47 -0.38
N GLY A 212 7.47 3.17 0.43
CA GLY A 212 6.34 2.34 0.02
C GLY A 212 4.98 2.94 0.31
N VAL A 213 4.00 2.57 -0.52
CA VAL A 213 2.61 2.98 -0.39
C VAL A 213 1.70 1.75 -0.33
N GLY A 214 0.79 1.69 0.64
CA GLY A 214 -0.21 0.64 0.80
C GLY A 214 0.36 -0.78 0.78
N ALA A 215 0.02 -1.56 -0.24
CA ALA A 215 0.56 -2.91 -0.46
C ALA A 215 2.10 -2.90 -0.55
N GLY A 216 2.68 -1.93 -1.26
CA GLY A 216 4.12 -1.77 -1.39
C GLY A 216 4.79 -1.41 -0.06
N ALA A 217 4.12 -0.64 0.81
CA ALA A 217 4.61 -0.37 2.15
C ALA A 217 4.69 -1.66 3.00
N ASN A 218 3.69 -2.54 2.90
CA ASN A 218 3.72 -3.84 3.58
C ASN A 218 4.84 -4.74 3.05
N ILE A 219 5.07 -4.79 1.73
CA ILE A 219 6.14 -5.57 1.09
C ILE A 219 7.52 -5.09 1.58
N LEU A 220 7.74 -3.76 1.61
CA LEU A 220 9.01 -3.19 2.12
C LEU A 220 9.20 -3.46 3.62
N ALA A 221 8.13 -3.41 4.41
CA ALA A 221 8.19 -3.75 5.83
C ALA A 221 8.57 -5.22 6.05
N ARG A 222 8.04 -6.17 5.24
CA ARG A 222 8.42 -7.59 5.26
C ARG A 222 9.89 -7.78 4.91
N PHE A 223 10.33 -7.14 3.83
CA PHE A 223 11.73 -7.18 3.43
C PHE A 223 12.66 -6.69 4.54
N ALA A 224 12.35 -5.53 5.12
CA ALA A 224 13.15 -4.92 6.19
C ALA A 224 13.14 -5.75 7.48
N PHE A 225 12.03 -6.43 7.78
CA PHE A 225 11.93 -7.31 8.93
C PHE A 225 12.87 -8.51 8.82
N VAL A 226 12.95 -9.12 7.62
CA VAL A 226 13.80 -10.29 7.36
C VAL A 226 15.26 -9.89 7.12
N ASN A 227 15.52 -8.72 6.54
CA ASN A 227 16.84 -8.24 6.12
C ASN A 227 17.19 -6.87 6.75
N PRO A 228 17.22 -6.76 8.10
CA PRO A 228 17.40 -5.47 8.78
C PRO A 228 18.75 -4.80 8.51
N ASP A 229 19.76 -5.54 8.16
CA ASP A 229 21.12 -5.07 7.78
C ASP A 229 21.16 -4.42 6.39
N LYS A 230 20.16 -4.67 5.55
CA LYS A 230 20.08 -4.15 4.20
C LYS A 230 19.23 -2.90 4.06
N VAL A 231 18.56 -2.47 5.13
CA VAL A 231 17.63 -1.32 5.11
C VAL A 231 18.09 -0.28 6.12
N GLY A 232 18.49 0.89 5.61
CA GLY A 232 18.93 2.02 6.44
C GLY A 232 17.78 2.79 7.06
N ALA A 233 16.67 2.97 6.32
CA ALA A 233 15.47 3.68 6.78
C ALA A 233 14.25 3.27 5.95
N LEU A 234 13.04 3.50 6.48
CA LEU A 234 11.77 3.26 5.81
C LEU A 234 10.87 4.50 5.86
N CYS A 235 10.28 4.88 4.74
CA CYS A 235 9.13 5.77 4.64
C CYS A 235 7.94 4.95 4.14
N LEU A 236 6.94 4.74 5.00
CA LEU A 236 5.80 3.88 4.74
C LEU A 236 4.51 4.68 4.84
N ILE A 237 3.72 4.66 3.77
CA ILE A 237 2.48 5.42 3.65
C ILE A 237 1.32 4.45 3.58
N ASN A 238 0.32 4.62 4.46
CA ASN A 238 -0.86 3.75 4.56
C ASN A 238 -0.49 2.26 4.75
N CYS A 239 0.55 1.98 5.55
CA CYS A 239 1.02 0.63 5.79
C CYS A 239 0.09 -0.13 6.74
N SER A 240 -0.41 -1.30 6.31
CA SER A 240 -1.08 -2.27 7.16
C SER A 240 -0.11 -3.37 7.59
N SER A 241 -0.12 -3.75 8.88
CA SER A 241 0.69 -4.86 9.41
C SER A 241 -0.10 -6.14 9.65
N THR A 242 -1.42 -6.09 9.47
CA THR A 242 -2.34 -7.17 9.77
C THR A 242 -2.68 -8.02 8.55
N ALA A 243 -3.10 -9.27 8.78
CA ALA A 243 -3.75 -10.07 7.76
C ALA A 243 -5.07 -9.42 7.32
N ALA A 244 -5.54 -9.76 6.13
CA ALA A 244 -6.82 -9.27 5.65
C ALA A 244 -7.96 -9.73 6.56
N GLY A 245 -8.88 -8.80 6.92
CA GLY A 245 -10.11 -9.12 7.62
C GLY A 245 -11.05 -9.93 6.72
N TRP A 246 -11.98 -10.70 7.33
CA TRP A 246 -12.90 -11.56 6.58
C TRP A 246 -13.83 -10.78 5.62
N ILE A 247 -14.19 -9.53 5.95
CA ILE A 247 -15.00 -8.66 5.08
C ILE A 247 -14.15 -8.22 3.88
N GLU A 248 -12.94 -7.73 4.12
CA GLU A 248 -11.97 -7.37 3.08
C GLU A 248 -11.73 -8.57 2.15
N TRP A 249 -11.46 -9.74 2.73
CA TRP A 249 -11.25 -10.97 1.98
C TRP A 249 -12.44 -11.32 1.07
N GLY A 250 -13.66 -11.29 1.58
CA GLY A 250 -14.85 -11.62 0.81
C GLY A 250 -15.11 -10.64 -0.36
N TYR A 251 -14.89 -9.35 -0.13
CA TYR A 251 -15.03 -8.31 -1.15
C TYR A 251 -14.01 -8.48 -2.28
N GLN A 252 -12.77 -8.72 -1.90
CA GLN A 252 -11.69 -8.88 -2.86
C GLN A 252 -11.80 -10.17 -3.67
N LEU A 253 -12.29 -11.24 -3.08
CA LEU A 253 -12.57 -12.47 -3.82
C LEU A 253 -13.58 -12.24 -4.96
N LEU A 254 -14.59 -11.39 -4.74
CA LEU A 254 -15.53 -11.00 -5.79
C LEU A 254 -14.86 -10.12 -6.86
N ASN A 255 -14.02 -9.16 -6.43
CA ASN A 255 -13.30 -8.28 -7.34
C ASN A 255 -12.32 -9.06 -8.23
N THR A 256 -11.56 -9.99 -7.67
CA THR A 256 -10.60 -10.81 -8.43
C THR A 256 -11.30 -11.72 -9.43
N ARG A 257 -12.46 -12.28 -9.06
CA ARG A 257 -13.30 -13.03 -10.02
C ARG A 257 -13.78 -12.15 -11.17
N ASN A 258 -14.27 -10.93 -10.88
CA ASN A 258 -14.72 -9.99 -11.89
C ASN A 258 -13.57 -9.60 -12.83
N LEU A 259 -12.40 -9.26 -12.27
CA LEU A 259 -11.21 -8.91 -13.04
C LEU A 259 -10.81 -9.99 -14.03
N ARG A 260 -10.85 -11.27 -13.62
CA ARG A 260 -10.51 -12.41 -14.50
C ARG A 260 -11.56 -12.70 -15.58
N THR A 261 -12.85 -12.47 -15.30
CA THR A 261 -13.94 -12.89 -16.19
C THR A 261 -14.56 -11.76 -17.01
N LYS A 262 -14.55 -10.54 -16.49
CA LYS A 262 -15.24 -9.38 -17.07
C LYS A 262 -14.31 -8.16 -17.25
N GLY A 263 -13.07 -8.26 -16.79
CA GLY A 263 -12.14 -7.15 -16.78
C GLY A 263 -12.46 -6.08 -15.73
N MET A 264 -12.10 -4.84 -16.00
CA MET A 264 -12.29 -3.69 -15.09
C MET A 264 -13.77 -3.28 -15.06
N THR A 265 -14.51 -3.84 -14.11
CA THR A 265 -15.94 -3.50 -13.90
C THR A 265 -16.08 -2.28 -13.00
N GLN A 266 -17.27 -1.62 -13.04
CA GLN A 266 -17.56 -0.47 -12.17
C GLN A 266 -17.33 -0.79 -10.69
N GLY A 267 -17.72 -1.98 -10.21
CA GLY A 267 -17.50 -2.37 -8.80
C GLY A 267 -16.03 -2.51 -8.43
N VAL A 268 -15.16 -2.93 -9.37
CA VAL A 268 -13.71 -2.93 -9.17
C VAL A 268 -13.16 -1.51 -9.14
N LEU A 269 -13.62 -0.65 -10.04
CA LEU A 269 -13.25 0.77 -10.07
C LEU A 269 -13.65 1.49 -8.77
N ASP A 270 -14.89 1.26 -8.30
CA ASP A 270 -15.38 1.85 -7.05
C ASP A 270 -14.55 1.41 -5.85
N TYR A 271 -14.11 0.13 -5.83
CA TYR A 271 -13.19 -0.36 -4.81
C TYR A 271 -11.82 0.34 -4.89
N LEU A 272 -11.22 0.44 -6.08
CA LEU A 272 -9.93 1.11 -6.24
C LEU A 272 -10.02 2.60 -5.89
N MET A 273 -11.13 3.27 -6.25
CA MET A 273 -11.37 4.65 -5.82
C MET A 273 -11.48 4.78 -4.30
N TRP A 274 -12.20 3.87 -3.65
CA TRP A 274 -12.27 3.82 -2.20
C TRP A 274 -10.89 3.58 -1.57
N HIS A 275 -10.16 2.62 -2.09
CA HIS A 275 -8.84 2.21 -1.59
C HIS A 275 -7.82 3.36 -1.59
N HIS A 276 -7.83 4.19 -2.64
CA HIS A 276 -6.85 5.27 -2.80
C HIS A 276 -7.32 6.62 -2.25
N PHE A 277 -8.60 6.96 -2.43
CA PHE A 277 -9.11 8.32 -2.16
C PHE A 277 -9.98 8.43 -0.90
N GLY A 278 -10.27 7.32 -0.24
CA GLY A 278 -11.07 7.35 0.98
C GLY A 278 -12.54 6.99 0.81
N ARG A 279 -13.25 6.99 1.95
CA ARG A 279 -14.62 6.47 2.06
C ARG A 279 -15.66 7.41 1.48
N ASN A 280 -15.47 8.70 1.67
CA ASN A 280 -16.46 9.71 1.30
C ASN A 280 -16.18 10.24 -0.13
N PRO A 281 -17.05 9.94 -1.12
CA PRO A 281 -16.86 10.44 -2.48
C PRO A 281 -16.88 11.96 -2.60
N GLU A 282 -17.59 12.67 -1.72
CA GLU A 282 -17.72 14.13 -1.75
C GLU A 282 -16.44 14.85 -1.30
N GLU A 283 -15.59 14.17 -0.54
CA GLU A 283 -14.30 14.68 -0.07
C GLU A 283 -13.15 14.40 -1.04
N ARG A 284 -13.41 13.65 -2.12
CA ARG A 284 -12.40 13.27 -3.11
C ARG A 284 -12.13 14.39 -4.11
N ASN A 285 -10.87 14.56 -4.47
CA ASN A 285 -10.50 15.43 -5.58
C ASN A 285 -10.99 14.83 -6.92
N LEU A 286 -11.99 15.46 -7.54
CA LEU A 286 -12.66 14.95 -8.73
C LEU A 286 -11.73 14.82 -9.93
N ASP A 287 -10.77 15.72 -10.10
CA ASP A 287 -9.82 15.70 -11.21
C ASP A 287 -8.86 14.51 -11.08
N LEU A 288 -8.36 14.27 -9.87
CA LEU A 288 -7.55 13.09 -9.59
C LEU A 288 -8.35 11.80 -9.74
N VAL A 289 -9.60 11.75 -9.27
CA VAL A 289 -10.49 10.60 -9.45
C VAL A 289 -10.65 10.25 -10.93
N GLN A 290 -10.92 11.23 -11.78
CA GLN A 290 -11.04 11.03 -13.24
C GLN A 290 -9.75 10.52 -13.86
N LEU A 291 -8.62 11.10 -13.47
CA LEU A 291 -7.30 10.69 -13.92
C LEU A 291 -6.99 9.24 -13.58
N TYR A 292 -7.18 8.87 -12.30
CA TYR A 292 -6.88 7.52 -11.80
C TYR A 292 -7.85 6.49 -12.36
N LYS A 293 -9.13 6.82 -12.49
CA LYS A 293 -10.12 5.97 -13.15
C LYS A 293 -9.72 5.63 -14.57
N SER A 294 -9.32 6.65 -15.35
CA SER A 294 -8.81 6.45 -16.72
C SER A 294 -7.54 5.58 -16.75
N ASN A 295 -6.63 5.75 -15.78
CA ASN A 295 -5.44 4.92 -15.66
C ASN A 295 -5.78 3.44 -15.37
N PHE A 296 -6.69 3.18 -14.43
CA PHE A 296 -7.13 1.82 -14.11
C PHE A 296 -7.79 1.13 -15.31
N GLU A 297 -8.58 1.85 -16.10
CA GLU A 297 -9.28 1.30 -17.27
C GLU A 297 -8.33 1.01 -18.46
N ARG A 298 -7.26 1.80 -18.62
CA ARG A 298 -6.44 1.77 -19.84
C ARG A 298 -5.07 1.13 -19.67
N SER A 299 -4.45 1.32 -18.51
CA SER A 299 -3.02 0.99 -18.33
C SER A 299 -2.79 -0.29 -17.54
N ILE A 300 -3.83 -0.84 -16.90
CA ILE A 300 -3.71 -1.99 -16.00
C ILE A 300 -4.21 -3.25 -16.67
N ASN A 301 -3.41 -4.33 -16.61
CA ASN A 301 -3.87 -5.65 -17.00
C ASN A 301 -4.79 -6.24 -15.91
N PRO A 302 -6.09 -6.49 -16.20
CA PRO A 302 -7.04 -6.92 -15.17
C PRO A 302 -6.71 -8.28 -14.54
N VAL A 303 -6.21 -9.21 -15.33
CA VAL A 303 -5.86 -10.56 -14.85
C VAL A 303 -4.65 -10.51 -13.93
N ASN A 304 -3.62 -9.76 -14.31
CA ASN A 304 -2.43 -9.58 -13.48
C ASN A 304 -2.76 -8.83 -12.18
N LEU A 305 -3.65 -7.82 -12.24
CA LEU A 305 -4.14 -7.13 -11.04
C LEU A 305 -4.90 -8.09 -10.11
N ALA A 306 -5.74 -8.98 -10.68
CA ALA A 306 -6.42 -9.99 -9.88
C ALA A 306 -5.45 -10.89 -9.12
N MET A 307 -4.31 -11.24 -9.73
CA MET A 307 -3.27 -12.06 -9.07
C MET A 307 -2.60 -11.30 -7.91
N LEU A 308 -2.28 -10.02 -8.11
CA LEU A 308 -1.72 -9.18 -7.04
C LEU A 308 -2.71 -8.99 -5.89
N ILE A 309 -4.00 -8.75 -6.18
CA ILE A 309 -5.04 -8.63 -5.14
C ILE A 309 -5.21 -9.97 -4.39
N ASP A 310 -5.18 -11.11 -5.08
CA ASP A 310 -5.23 -12.43 -4.42
C ASP A 310 -4.04 -12.65 -3.47
N ALA A 311 -2.84 -12.21 -3.86
CA ALA A 311 -1.68 -12.25 -2.99
C ALA A 311 -1.85 -11.30 -1.79
N TYR A 312 -2.43 -10.10 -2.01
CA TYR A 312 -2.69 -9.11 -0.97
C TYR A 312 -3.66 -9.61 0.09
N ILE A 313 -4.78 -10.23 -0.29
CA ILE A 313 -5.76 -10.76 0.67
C ILE A 313 -5.28 -12.02 1.40
N LYS A 314 -4.28 -12.70 0.86
CA LYS A 314 -3.63 -13.86 1.51
C LYS A 314 -2.42 -13.46 2.36
N ARG A 315 -2.12 -12.14 2.48
CA ARG A 315 -1.01 -11.67 3.30
C ARG A 315 -1.17 -12.13 4.75
N THR A 316 -0.08 -12.59 5.32
CA THR A 316 0.00 -12.94 6.74
C THR A 316 0.19 -11.67 7.58
N ASP A 317 -0.13 -11.73 8.88
CA ASP A 317 0.29 -10.70 9.84
C ASP A 317 1.83 -10.61 9.87
N LEU A 318 2.38 -9.40 9.98
CA LEU A 318 3.82 -9.18 10.09
C LEU A 318 4.40 -9.73 11.40
N ASN A 319 3.55 -10.02 12.40
CA ASN A 319 3.94 -10.51 13.71
C ASN A 319 5.04 -9.69 14.40
N ILE A 320 5.11 -8.40 14.11
CA ILE A 320 6.00 -7.48 14.79
C ILE A 320 5.33 -6.93 16.04
N ALA A 321 6.14 -6.65 17.05
CA ALA A 321 5.68 -6.07 18.30
C ALA A 321 6.64 -4.97 18.78
N ARG A 322 6.09 -4.02 19.54
CA ARG A 322 6.87 -2.96 20.18
C ARG A 322 7.84 -3.55 21.18
N ILE A 323 9.09 -3.11 21.16
CA ILE A 323 10.06 -3.47 22.16
C ILE A 323 9.70 -2.75 23.46
N PRO A 324 9.43 -3.45 24.58
CA PRO A 324 9.19 -2.81 25.86
C PRO A 324 10.43 -2.05 26.34
N ALA A 325 10.22 -0.89 26.98
CA ALA A 325 11.31 -0.11 27.54
C ALA A 325 12.17 -0.94 28.50
N GLY A 326 13.49 -0.91 28.32
CA GLY A 326 14.44 -1.68 29.13
C GLY A 326 14.61 -3.15 28.74
N SER A 327 13.88 -3.65 27.73
CA SER A 327 14.05 -5.01 27.23
C SER A 327 15.17 -5.11 26.20
N PRO A 328 15.89 -6.26 26.10
CA PRO A 328 16.86 -6.49 25.06
C PRO A 328 16.22 -6.39 23.66
N GLN A 329 16.84 -5.67 22.74
CA GLN A 329 16.35 -5.50 21.36
C GLN A 329 16.25 -6.82 20.56
N THR A 330 16.87 -7.89 21.04
CA THR A 330 16.88 -9.22 20.41
C THR A 330 15.69 -10.09 20.81
N ALA A 331 14.98 -9.74 21.87
CA ALA A 331 13.91 -10.59 22.44
C ALA A 331 12.55 -10.44 21.75
N THR A 332 12.33 -9.36 21.02
CA THR A 332 11.03 -9.05 20.42
C THR A 332 11.18 -8.88 18.89
N PRO A 333 10.32 -9.56 18.08
CA PRO A 333 10.31 -9.38 16.64
C PRO A 333 9.86 -7.94 16.29
N SER A 334 10.77 -7.10 15.81
CA SER A 334 10.51 -5.68 15.55
C SER A 334 11.33 -5.17 14.38
N LEU A 335 10.89 -4.07 13.75
CA LEU A 335 11.68 -3.33 12.80
C LEU A 335 12.83 -2.61 13.52
N LYS A 336 14.05 -2.81 13.04
CA LYS A 336 15.28 -2.33 13.71
C LYS A 336 15.76 -0.98 13.19
N MET A 337 15.37 -0.60 11.98
CA MET A 337 15.72 0.65 11.32
C MET A 337 14.74 1.76 11.68
N PRO A 338 15.11 3.04 11.46
CA PRO A 338 14.20 4.18 11.55
C PRO A 338 13.02 4.06 10.57
N VAL A 339 11.82 4.44 11.04
CA VAL A 339 10.58 4.39 10.24
C VAL A 339 9.86 5.73 10.30
N LEU A 340 9.61 6.33 9.14
CA LEU A 340 8.65 7.39 8.96
C LEU A 340 7.33 6.76 8.51
N ASN A 341 6.34 6.73 9.42
CA ASN A 341 5.02 6.14 9.19
C ASN A 341 3.98 7.23 8.95
N ILE A 342 3.34 7.24 7.79
CA ILE A 342 2.46 8.32 7.33
C ILE A 342 1.10 7.78 6.93
N THR A 343 0.03 8.55 7.18
CA THR A 343 -1.30 8.33 6.58
C THR A 343 -1.98 9.65 6.22
N GLY A 344 -2.86 9.63 5.23
CA GLY A 344 -3.79 10.72 4.97
C GLY A 344 -5.00 10.66 5.92
N ALA A 345 -5.52 11.82 6.32
CA ALA A 345 -6.66 11.89 7.22
C ALA A 345 -7.97 11.35 6.62
N LEU A 346 -8.08 11.31 5.29
CA LEU A 346 -9.22 10.75 4.56
C LEU A 346 -8.96 9.31 4.08
N SER A 347 -7.76 8.77 4.32
CA SER A 347 -7.42 7.40 3.91
C SER A 347 -8.32 6.37 4.59
N PRO A 348 -8.80 5.34 3.88
CA PRO A 348 -9.55 4.24 4.49
C PRO A 348 -8.67 3.35 5.38
N HIS A 349 -7.33 3.50 5.29
CA HIS A 349 -6.32 2.69 5.99
C HIS A 349 -5.78 3.34 7.27
N ILE A 350 -6.43 4.40 7.79
CA ILE A 350 -5.98 5.09 9.01
C ILE A 350 -5.84 4.10 10.18
N ASP A 351 -6.87 3.31 10.44
CA ASP A 351 -6.91 2.39 11.59
C ASP A 351 -5.81 1.32 11.50
N ASP A 352 -5.57 0.80 10.29
CA ASP A 352 -4.47 -0.14 10.02
C ASP A 352 -3.12 0.50 10.26
N THR A 353 -2.93 1.74 9.79
CA THR A 353 -1.66 2.47 9.92
C THR A 353 -1.40 2.88 11.37
N VAL A 354 -2.45 3.21 12.15
CA VAL A 354 -2.36 3.44 13.59
C VAL A 354 -1.99 2.14 14.32
N THR A 355 -2.62 1.02 13.95
CA THR A 355 -2.31 -0.30 14.49
C THR A 355 -0.85 -0.67 14.22
N PHE A 356 -0.38 -0.45 12.98
CA PHE A 356 1.03 -0.64 12.63
C PHE A 356 1.94 0.24 13.48
N ASN A 357 1.61 1.53 13.63
CA ASN A 357 2.36 2.48 14.46
C ASN A 357 2.47 2.02 15.93
N GLY A 358 1.40 1.44 16.47
CA GLY A 358 1.38 0.87 17.81
C GLY A 358 2.35 -0.30 18.03
N ARG A 359 2.73 -0.99 16.93
CA ARG A 359 3.68 -2.11 16.93
C ARG A 359 5.14 -1.68 16.75
N LEU A 360 5.39 -0.42 16.38
CA LEU A 360 6.72 0.12 16.16
C LEU A 360 7.36 0.64 17.45
N THR A 361 8.70 0.66 17.47
CA THR A 361 9.47 1.21 18.58
C THR A 361 9.51 2.73 18.51
N PRO A 362 9.00 3.48 19.51
CA PRO A 362 8.82 4.93 19.43
C PRO A 362 10.10 5.72 19.19
N GLU A 363 11.23 5.26 19.76
CA GLU A 363 12.53 5.92 19.65
C GLU A 363 13.08 5.92 18.21
N LYS A 364 12.54 5.04 17.36
CA LYS A 364 12.93 4.90 15.95
C LYS A 364 11.80 5.23 14.97
N THR A 365 10.68 5.77 15.48
CA THR A 365 9.49 5.97 14.65
C THR A 365 9.03 7.40 14.69
N ASN A 366 8.93 8.01 13.51
CA ASN A 366 8.24 9.27 13.30
C ASN A 366 6.85 8.96 12.73
N TRP A 367 5.81 9.48 13.39
CA TRP A 367 4.41 9.31 12.99
C TRP A 367 3.82 10.61 12.48
N MET A 368 3.14 10.56 11.33
CA MET A 368 2.48 11.73 10.76
C MET A 368 1.13 11.37 10.16
N LYS A 369 0.08 12.11 10.52
CA LYS A 369 -1.22 12.12 9.87
C LYS A 369 -1.37 13.45 9.12
N ILE A 370 -1.48 13.39 7.79
CA ILE A 370 -1.61 14.57 6.94
C ILE A 370 -3.09 14.87 6.76
N SER A 371 -3.49 16.11 7.05
CA SER A 371 -4.89 16.57 6.95
C SER A 371 -5.34 16.65 5.48
N ASP A 372 -6.66 16.55 5.27
CA ASP A 372 -7.36 16.87 4.04
C ASP A 372 -6.89 16.11 2.80
N CYS A 373 -6.45 14.86 2.97
CA CYS A 373 -6.05 14.01 1.86
C CYS A 373 -6.32 12.52 2.14
N GLY A 374 -6.64 11.78 1.08
CA GLY A 374 -6.64 10.32 1.01
C GLY A 374 -5.37 9.81 0.32
N LEU A 375 -5.09 10.33 -0.87
CA LEU A 375 -3.94 10.00 -1.70
C LEU A 375 -2.79 10.99 -1.45
N VAL A 376 -1.99 10.72 -0.41
CA VAL A 376 -0.99 11.64 0.15
C VAL A 376 0.00 12.18 -0.88
N LEU A 377 0.49 11.32 -1.79
CA LEU A 377 1.52 11.69 -2.77
C LEU A 377 1.04 12.73 -3.78
N GLU A 378 -0.25 12.73 -4.10
CA GLU A 378 -0.85 13.58 -5.12
C GLU A 378 -1.51 14.83 -4.52
N GLU A 379 -2.16 14.67 -3.36
CA GLU A 379 -2.96 15.75 -2.75
C GLU A 379 -2.13 16.64 -1.84
N GLN A 380 -1.07 16.11 -1.21
CA GLN A 380 -0.20 16.86 -0.28
C GLN A 380 1.30 16.59 -0.55
N PRO A 381 1.79 16.69 -1.80
CA PRO A 381 3.17 16.36 -2.15
C PRO A 381 4.19 17.24 -1.42
N GLY A 382 3.87 18.51 -1.17
CA GLY A 382 4.75 19.44 -0.45
C GLY A 382 4.98 19.02 1.01
N LYS A 383 3.90 18.69 1.73
CA LYS A 383 4.01 18.25 3.15
C LYS A 383 4.74 16.92 3.26
N LEU A 384 4.45 15.98 2.34
CA LEU A 384 5.14 14.69 2.30
C LEU A 384 6.63 14.86 1.98
N ALA A 385 6.96 15.68 0.98
CA ALA A 385 8.34 15.93 0.57
C ALA A 385 9.17 16.55 1.70
N GLU A 386 8.59 17.49 2.44
CA GLU A 386 9.25 18.12 3.58
C GLU A 386 9.42 17.15 4.74
N ALA A 387 8.40 16.35 5.08
CA ALA A 387 8.49 15.32 6.11
C ALA A 387 9.57 14.29 5.79
N PHE A 388 9.61 13.82 4.53
CA PHE A 388 10.61 12.85 4.07
C PHE A 388 12.03 13.44 4.07
N ARG A 389 12.17 14.70 3.62
CA ARG A 389 13.46 15.42 3.65
C ARG A 389 14.00 15.56 5.07
N LEU A 390 13.15 16.01 6.01
CA LEU A 390 13.56 16.17 7.41
C LEU A 390 13.90 14.83 8.08
N PHE A 391 13.14 13.79 7.76
CA PHE A 391 13.42 12.43 8.22
C PHE A 391 14.79 11.96 7.75
N LEU A 392 15.08 12.04 6.45
CA LEU A 392 16.38 11.64 5.91
C LEU A 392 17.53 12.46 6.49
N GLN A 393 17.32 13.76 6.72
CA GLN A 393 18.30 14.63 7.35
C GLN A 393 18.57 14.22 8.80
N GLY A 394 17.52 13.86 9.55
CA GLY A 394 17.63 13.34 10.91
C GLY A 394 18.42 12.05 11.00
N GLU A 395 18.32 11.20 9.97
CA GLU A 395 19.06 9.94 9.84
C GLU A 395 20.48 10.12 9.23
N GLY A 396 20.95 11.37 9.09
CA GLY A 396 22.30 11.69 8.67
C GLY A 396 22.55 11.65 7.16
N TYR A 397 21.50 11.50 6.34
CA TYR A 397 21.65 11.61 4.90
C TYR A 397 21.84 13.08 4.50
N ALA A 398 22.80 13.33 3.59
CA ALA A 398 23.00 14.67 3.05
C ALA A 398 21.86 15.06 2.11
N VAL A 399 21.02 15.99 2.54
CA VAL A 399 19.87 16.47 1.79
C VAL A 399 20.07 17.95 1.42
N GLY A 400 20.65 18.22 0.24
CA GLY A 400 20.66 19.55 -0.38
C GLY A 400 21.54 20.63 0.27
N ALA A 401 21.29 21.88 -0.10
CA ALA A 401 22.10 23.11 0.02
C ALA A 401 22.83 23.42 1.34
N LEU A 402 22.55 22.76 2.45
CA LEU A 402 23.22 23.01 3.74
C LEU A 402 24.69 22.61 3.78
N GLN A 403 25.14 21.69 2.90
CA GLN A 403 26.56 21.39 2.76
C GLN A 403 27.37 22.54 2.16
N LYS A 404 26.77 23.43 1.34
CA LYS A 404 27.45 24.60 0.79
C LYS A 404 27.69 25.67 1.85
N ILE A 405 26.79 25.84 2.80
CA ILE A 405 26.92 26.85 3.87
C ILE A 405 27.95 26.40 4.91
N GLY A 406 27.99 25.11 5.26
CA GLY A 406 28.97 24.57 6.21
C GLY A 406 30.42 24.56 5.68
N LYS A 407 30.63 24.46 4.36
CA LYS A 407 31.97 24.59 3.75
C LYS A 407 32.43 26.05 3.62
N LEU A 408 31.50 26.99 3.41
CA LEU A 408 31.80 28.42 3.37
C LEU A 408 32.16 28.99 4.77
N SER A 409 31.55 28.51 5.86
CA SER A 409 31.87 28.97 7.21
C SER A 409 33.18 28.38 7.75
N ARG A 410 33.66 27.25 7.22
CA ARG A 410 34.99 26.71 7.57
C ARG A 410 36.15 27.27 6.75
N ALA A 411 35.87 27.85 5.59
CA ALA A 411 36.91 28.50 4.76
C ALA A 411 37.16 29.96 5.15
N GLY A 412 36.28 30.58 5.96
CA GLY A 412 36.37 31.99 6.37
C GLY A 412 37.07 32.27 7.70
N THR A 413 37.59 31.25 8.41
CA THR A 413 38.13 31.42 9.77
C THR A 413 39.65 31.22 9.89
N VAL A 414 40.42 31.24 8.81
CA VAL A 414 41.89 31.04 8.84
C VAL A 414 42.65 32.16 8.14
N GLU A 415 42.16 33.37 8.12
CA GLU A 415 43.00 34.53 7.75
C GLU A 415 42.66 35.74 8.59
N SER A 416 43.17 35.78 9.79
CA SER A 416 43.63 36.98 10.49
C SER A 416 44.13 36.58 11.87
N LEU A 417 45.47 36.47 12.00
CA LEU A 417 46.27 36.82 13.18
C LEU A 417 47.68 36.26 13.02
N SER A 418 48.55 37.09 12.51
CA SER A 418 49.97 37.04 12.85
C SER A 418 50.55 38.47 12.77
N PRO A 419 51.46 38.83 13.61
CA PRO A 419 51.67 40.13 14.21
C PRO A 419 52.38 41.13 13.33
#